data_82b3adf9c775b3b75798265bdc3d01d3
#
_entry.id   82b3adf9c775b3b75798265bdc3d01d3
#
_cell.length_a   1.000
_cell.length_b   1.000
_cell.length_c   1.000
_cell.angle_alpha   90.00
_cell.angle_beta   90.00
_cell.angle_gamma   90.00
#
_symmetry.space_group_name_H-M   'P 1'
#
loop_
_entity.id
_entity.type
_entity.pdbx_description
1 polymer ?
#
loop_
_entity_poly.entity_id
_entity_poly.type
_entity_poly.pdbx_seq_one_letter_code
_entity_poly.pdbx_strand_id
1 'polypeptide(L)'
;FRFEREPGKMDPGEAYRLSDVDLASRLSFFLWGTPPDAELLEIAAEGDLSDKELERQTRRMLADPRSEALGTRFAGLWLRLQDLYKNRPDPNFYPNFDENLADAMRRETELFFYNLVREDKSFLEFFSADYTFVNERLARHYGIPGVSGNHFRRVTYSDDRRRGLLGQGSVLVLTSLANRTSPVLRGKWVMEVLLGSPPPPPPPGVPDLDETGTVSGGKFLTTRERMELHRANPVCNSCHSMMDPIGLALDNFDVTGSWRLRENGNPLDTRGDFYDGTPVSTPAELVNALLGRPIPLVRNFTENLMAFALGRRV
;
A
#
# COMPACT_ATOMS: atom_id res chain seq x y z
N PHE A 1 -25.91 10.05 -0.81
CA PHE A 1 -26.11 10.97 -1.94
C PHE A 1 -25.63 12.36 -1.51
N ARG A 2 -24.68 12.94 -2.27
CA ARG A 2 -24.23 14.31 -2.12
C ARG A 2 -24.79 15.09 -3.30
N PHE A 3 -25.57 16.12 -3.02
CA PHE A 3 -26.10 17.03 -4.03
C PHE A 3 -25.34 18.36 -3.91
N GLU A 4 -24.73 18.79 -5.00
CA GLU A 4 -24.07 20.10 -5.11
C GLU A 4 -24.85 20.95 -6.11
N ARG A 5 -25.12 22.20 -5.77
CA ARG A 5 -25.78 23.12 -6.67
C ARG A 5 -24.77 23.68 -7.66
N GLU A 6 -25.00 23.39 -8.92
CA GLU A 6 -24.25 24.03 -10.01
C GLU A 6 -24.86 25.43 -10.28
N PRO A 7 -24.02 26.43 -10.58
CA PRO A 7 -24.49 27.72 -11.05
C PRO A 7 -25.32 27.55 -12.34
N GLY A 8 -26.43 28.29 -12.47
CA GLY A 8 -27.43 28.06 -13.51
C GLY A 8 -27.01 28.34 -14.96
N LYS A 9 -25.90 29.02 -15.21
CA LYS A 9 -25.27 29.21 -16.55
C LYS A 9 -23.80 29.43 -16.34
N MET A 10 -22.99 28.57 -16.96
CA MET A 10 -21.53 28.66 -17.01
C MET A 10 -21.03 28.33 -18.40
N ASP A 11 -19.93 28.95 -18.78
CA ASP A 11 -19.21 28.59 -19.99
C ASP A 11 -18.40 27.29 -19.77
N PRO A 12 -18.24 26.43 -20.78
CA PRO A 12 -17.43 25.24 -20.66
C PRO A 12 -16.00 25.58 -20.23
N GLY A 13 -15.56 25.02 -19.07
CA GLY A 13 -14.23 25.26 -18.51
C GLY A 13 -14.16 26.42 -17.49
N GLU A 14 -15.24 27.12 -17.22
CA GLU A 14 -15.30 28.12 -16.17
C GLU A 14 -15.27 27.47 -14.79
N ALA A 15 -14.45 28.01 -13.89
CA ALA A 15 -14.34 27.56 -12.49
C ALA A 15 -15.28 28.40 -11.61
N TYR A 16 -15.97 27.75 -10.67
CA TYR A 16 -16.79 28.44 -9.68
C TYR A 16 -16.42 27.99 -8.27
N ARG A 17 -16.66 28.88 -7.30
CA ARG A 17 -16.54 28.55 -5.90
C ARG A 17 -17.78 27.80 -5.44
N LEU A 18 -17.57 26.68 -4.74
CA LEU A 18 -18.65 25.95 -4.06
C LEU A 18 -19.26 26.83 -2.95
N SER A 19 -20.52 26.60 -2.65
CA SER A 19 -21.11 27.15 -1.43
C SER A 19 -20.34 26.64 -0.19
N ASP A 20 -20.29 27.45 0.87
CA ASP A 20 -19.57 27.06 2.09
C ASP A 20 -20.18 25.77 2.70
N VAL A 21 -21.48 25.57 2.58
CA VAL A 21 -22.16 24.33 3.01
C VAL A 21 -21.73 23.11 2.19
N ASP A 22 -21.60 23.25 0.85
CA ASP A 22 -21.10 22.17 -0.01
C ASP A 22 -19.63 21.88 0.29
N LEU A 23 -18.82 22.93 0.54
CA LEU A 23 -17.42 22.79 0.89
C LEU A 23 -17.23 22.11 2.25
N ALA A 24 -18.03 22.48 3.26
CA ALA A 24 -18.06 21.83 4.56
C ALA A 24 -18.42 20.34 4.44
N SER A 25 -19.42 20.03 3.61
CA SER A 25 -19.81 18.65 3.31
C SER A 25 -18.66 17.87 2.66
N ARG A 26 -17.99 18.45 1.64
CA ARG A 26 -16.83 17.81 1.00
C ARG A 26 -15.71 17.54 2.00
N LEU A 27 -15.34 18.54 2.80
CA LEU A 27 -14.29 18.42 3.80
C LEU A 27 -14.62 17.29 4.81
N SER A 28 -15.84 17.24 5.31
CA SER A 28 -16.24 16.24 6.29
C SER A 28 -16.24 14.82 5.72
N PHE A 29 -16.80 14.62 4.55
CA PHE A 29 -16.76 13.30 3.91
C PHE A 29 -15.35 12.87 3.51
N PHE A 30 -14.48 13.82 3.17
CA PHE A 30 -13.07 13.54 2.89
C PHE A 30 -12.34 13.07 4.15
N LEU A 31 -12.41 13.84 5.25
CA LEU A 31 -11.60 13.60 6.45
C LEU A 31 -12.20 12.54 7.38
N TRP A 32 -13.54 12.57 7.55
CA TRP A 32 -14.24 11.72 8.52
C TRP A 32 -15.13 10.64 7.90
N GLY A 33 -15.46 10.78 6.61
CA GLY A 33 -16.40 9.87 5.96
C GLY A 33 -17.85 9.98 6.44
N THR A 34 -18.19 11.05 7.19
CA THR A 34 -19.50 11.32 7.76
C THR A 34 -19.95 12.75 7.42
N PRO A 35 -21.24 13.10 7.63
CA PRO A 35 -21.69 14.49 7.54
C PRO A 35 -20.92 15.44 8.46
N PRO A 36 -20.90 16.75 8.15
CA PRO A 36 -20.32 17.77 9.00
C PRO A 36 -20.93 17.78 10.41
N ASP A 37 -20.13 18.15 11.41
CA ASP A 37 -20.64 18.42 12.76
C ASP A 37 -21.26 19.82 12.87
N ALA A 38 -21.88 20.11 14.02
CA ALA A 38 -22.58 21.36 14.25
C ALA A 38 -21.67 22.58 14.07
N GLU A 39 -20.42 22.54 14.61
CA GLU A 39 -19.47 23.66 14.49
C GLU A 39 -19.17 23.98 13.02
N LEU A 40 -18.87 22.97 12.21
CA LEU A 40 -18.56 23.17 10.79
C LEU A 40 -19.78 23.65 10.00
N LEU A 41 -20.99 23.18 10.35
CA LEU A 41 -22.24 23.61 9.71
C LEU A 41 -22.62 25.06 10.07
N GLU A 42 -22.45 25.48 11.33
CA GLU A 42 -22.71 26.85 11.76
C GLU A 42 -21.84 27.85 11.01
N ILE A 43 -20.51 27.60 10.96
CA ILE A 43 -19.58 28.45 10.22
C ILE A 43 -19.92 28.52 8.73
N ALA A 44 -20.26 27.37 8.13
CA ALA A 44 -20.63 27.32 6.73
C ALA A 44 -21.96 28.02 6.42
N ALA A 45 -22.93 27.98 7.36
CA ALA A 45 -24.22 28.66 7.20
C ALA A 45 -24.10 30.18 7.31
N GLU A 46 -23.15 30.69 8.10
CA GLU A 46 -22.82 32.11 8.21
C GLU A 46 -22.04 32.65 7.00
N GLY A 47 -21.52 31.78 6.16
CA GLY A 47 -20.71 32.14 4.98
C GLY A 47 -19.27 32.51 5.33
N ASP A 48 -18.78 32.06 6.49
CA ASP A 48 -17.47 32.43 7.04
C ASP A 48 -16.37 31.38 6.77
N LEU A 49 -16.61 30.40 5.89
CA LEU A 49 -15.62 29.38 5.54
C LEU A 49 -14.55 29.91 4.56
N SER A 50 -13.81 30.94 5.01
CA SER A 50 -12.65 31.48 4.32
C SER A 50 -11.51 30.47 4.27
N ASP A 51 -10.48 30.71 3.44
CA ASP A 51 -9.31 29.82 3.33
C ASP A 51 -8.62 29.60 4.71
N LYS A 52 -8.51 30.66 5.52
CA LYS A 52 -7.96 30.58 6.88
C LYS A 52 -8.82 29.73 7.80
N GLU A 53 -10.13 29.90 7.70
CA GLU A 53 -11.08 29.11 8.51
C GLU A 53 -11.12 27.66 8.06
N LEU A 54 -11.04 27.40 6.73
CA LEU A 54 -10.94 26.07 6.16
C LEU A 54 -9.69 25.36 6.68
N GLU A 55 -8.53 26.03 6.75
CA GLU A 55 -7.31 25.48 7.34
C GLU A 55 -7.51 25.16 8.82
N ARG A 56 -8.11 26.06 9.60
CA ARG A 56 -8.39 25.85 11.03
C ARG A 56 -9.28 24.63 11.24
N GLN A 57 -10.36 24.51 10.48
CA GLN A 57 -11.28 23.38 10.56
C GLN A 57 -10.61 22.08 10.12
N THR A 58 -9.81 22.11 9.08
CA THR A 58 -9.03 20.95 8.63
C THR A 58 -8.12 20.42 9.75
N ARG A 59 -7.37 21.30 10.41
CA ARG A 59 -6.50 20.92 11.54
C ARG A 59 -7.31 20.37 12.73
N ARG A 60 -8.43 21.00 13.08
CA ARG A 60 -9.35 20.49 14.11
C ARG A 60 -9.84 19.08 13.75
N MET A 61 -10.29 18.92 12.52
CA MET A 61 -10.86 17.65 12.05
C MET A 61 -9.82 16.54 11.97
N LEU A 62 -8.59 16.84 11.58
CA LEU A 62 -7.47 15.87 11.61
C LEU A 62 -7.11 15.46 13.05
N ALA A 63 -7.29 16.37 14.02
CA ALA A 63 -7.09 16.07 15.44
C ALA A 63 -8.23 15.25 16.07
N ASP A 64 -9.40 15.16 15.46
CA ASP A 64 -10.55 14.37 15.93
C ASP A 64 -10.34 12.87 15.62
N PRO A 65 -10.75 11.95 16.53
CA PRO A 65 -10.67 10.50 16.29
C PRO A 65 -11.36 10.03 15.00
N ARG A 66 -12.40 10.73 14.52
CA ARG A 66 -13.08 10.41 13.26
C ARG A 66 -12.17 10.47 12.04
N SER A 67 -11.03 11.17 12.11
CA SER A 67 -10.01 11.20 11.04
C SER A 67 -9.36 9.84 10.77
N GLU A 68 -9.59 8.85 11.62
CA GLU A 68 -9.24 7.44 11.34
C GLU A 68 -9.85 6.94 10.02
N ALA A 69 -10.93 7.58 9.55
CA ALA A 69 -11.52 7.33 8.24
C ALA A 69 -10.52 7.51 7.08
N LEU A 70 -9.49 8.34 7.22
CA LEU A 70 -8.41 8.43 6.22
C LEU A 70 -7.61 7.12 6.13
N GLY A 71 -7.35 6.46 7.24
CA GLY A 71 -6.70 5.15 7.25
C GLY A 71 -7.59 4.06 6.66
N THR A 72 -8.83 3.95 7.14
CA THR A 72 -9.75 2.86 6.76
C THR A 72 -10.34 3.02 5.36
N ARG A 73 -10.52 4.22 4.86
CA ARG A 73 -11.14 4.51 3.55
C ARG A 73 -10.11 4.90 2.49
N PHE A 74 -9.37 6.01 2.70
CA PHE A 74 -8.41 6.47 1.71
C PHE A 74 -7.24 5.49 1.57
N ALA A 75 -6.50 5.21 2.65
CA ALA A 75 -5.36 4.29 2.57
C ALA A 75 -5.79 2.89 2.16
N GLY A 76 -6.94 2.40 2.66
CA GLY A 76 -7.52 1.12 2.25
C GLY A 76 -7.77 1.02 0.75
N LEU A 77 -8.33 2.06 0.13
CA LEU A 77 -8.58 2.11 -1.33
C LEU A 77 -7.29 2.29 -2.12
N TRP A 78 -6.45 3.26 -1.75
CA TRP A 78 -5.18 3.56 -2.43
C TRP A 78 -4.26 2.35 -2.47
N LEU A 79 -4.07 1.68 -1.33
CA LEU A 79 -3.20 0.51 -1.18
C LEU A 79 -3.86 -0.80 -1.63
N ARG A 80 -5.13 -0.75 -2.08
CA ARG A 80 -5.92 -1.92 -2.52
C ARG A 80 -6.08 -2.98 -1.44
N LEU A 81 -6.22 -2.59 -0.16
CA LEU A 81 -6.31 -3.54 0.96
C LEU A 81 -7.51 -4.49 0.88
N GLN A 82 -8.56 -4.16 0.12
CA GLN A 82 -9.69 -5.05 -0.18
C GLN A 82 -9.25 -6.31 -0.95
N ASP A 83 -8.14 -6.25 -1.68
CA ASP A 83 -7.64 -7.39 -2.46
C ASP A 83 -6.99 -8.47 -1.58
N LEU A 84 -6.68 -8.15 -0.32
CA LEU A 84 -6.20 -9.09 0.68
C LEU A 84 -7.12 -10.31 0.84
N TYR A 85 -8.43 -10.14 0.65
CA TYR A 85 -9.42 -11.20 0.78
C TYR A 85 -9.67 -11.99 -0.52
N LYS A 86 -9.15 -11.52 -1.65
CA LYS A 86 -9.26 -12.20 -2.95
C LYS A 86 -8.20 -13.28 -3.12
N ASN A 87 -6.98 -13.00 -2.69
CA ASN A 87 -5.82 -13.88 -2.85
C ASN A 87 -5.52 -14.58 -1.51
N ARG A 88 -6.37 -15.55 -1.14
CA ARG A 88 -6.16 -16.29 0.10
C ARG A 88 -5.03 -17.30 -0.05
N PRO A 89 -4.03 -17.30 0.85
CA PRO A 89 -3.05 -18.37 0.91
C PRO A 89 -3.72 -19.75 1.03
N ASP A 90 -3.22 -20.72 0.26
CA ASP A 90 -3.75 -22.09 0.26
C ASP A 90 -3.53 -22.75 1.64
N PRO A 91 -4.59 -23.20 2.33
CA PRO A 91 -4.49 -23.77 3.66
C PRO A 91 -3.68 -25.06 3.73
N ASN A 92 -3.47 -25.77 2.60
CA ASN A 92 -2.61 -26.93 2.55
C ASN A 92 -1.12 -26.57 2.70
N PHE A 93 -0.73 -25.39 2.23
CA PHE A 93 0.65 -24.87 2.37
C PHE A 93 0.79 -23.93 3.56
N TYR A 94 -0.27 -23.19 3.91
CA TYR A 94 -0.26 -22.13 4.92
C TYR A 94 -1.39 -22.31 5.94
N PRO A 95 -1.40 -23.42 6.70
CA PRO A 95 -2.52 -23.76 7.59
C PRO A 95 -2.74 -22.77 8.74
N ASN A 96 -1.74 -21.95 9.03
CA ASN A 96 -1.82 -20.92 10.08
C ASN A 96 -2.38 -19.57 9.59
N PHE A 97 -2.71 -19.45 8.30
CA PHE A 97 -3.33 -18.24 7.76
C PHE A 97 -4.86 -18.36 7.85
N ASP A 98 -5.50 -17.38 8.48
CA ASP A 98 -6.95 -17.30 8.67
C ASP A 98 -7.45 -15.87 8.44
N GLU A 99 -8.77 -15.69 8.46
CA GLU A 99 -9.40 -14.36 8.29
C GLU A 99 -9.02 -13.40 9.43
N ASN A 100 -8.89 -13.90 10.67
CA ASN A 100 -8.48 -13.06 11.79
C ASN A 100 -7.07 -12.48 11.59
N LEU A 101 -6.18 -13.27 10.96
CA LEU A 101 -4.84 -12.78 10.62
C LEU A 101 -4.90 -11.74 9.48
N ALA A 102 -5.71 -11.99 8.44
CA ALA A 102 -5.91 -11.05 7.35
C ALA A 102 -6.49 -9.71 7.87
N ASP A 103 -7.50 -9.78 8.74
CA ASP A 103 -8.09 -8.60 9.39
C ASP A 103 -7.05 -7.84 10.23
N ALA A 104 -6.22 -8.58 10.97
CA ALA A 104 -5.17 -7.97 11.78
C ALA A 104 -4.10 -7.29 10.91
N MET A 105 -3.71 -7.87 9.78
CA MET A 105 -2.79 -7.26 8.80
C MET A 105 -3.37 -6.01 8.14
N ARG A 106 -4.65 -6.05 7.76
CA ARG A 106 -5.34 -4.87 7.26
C ARG A 106 -5.37 -3.76 8.29
N ARG A 107 -5.76 -4.10 9.52
CA ARG A 107 -5.84 -3.15 10.62
C ARG A 107 -4.49 -2.55 10.99
N GLU A 108 -3.41 -3.30 10.93
CA GLU A 108 -2.04 -2.81 11.07
C GLU A 108 -1.78 -1.63 10.11
N THR A 109 -2.04 -1.83 8.82
CA THR A 109 -1.78 -0.81 7.79
C THR A 109 -2.65 0.43 7.97
N GLU A 110 -3.93 0.24 8.29
CA GLU A 110 -4.86 1.33 8.58
C GLU A 110 -4.40 2.18 9.77
N LEU A 111 -4.01 1.53 10.88
CA LEU A 111 -3.51 2.21 12.08
C LEU A 111 -2.16 2.86 11.86
N PHE A 112 -1.30 2.24 11.07
CA PHE A 112 0.01 2.78 10.74
C PHE A 112 -0.12 4.08 9.94
N PHE A 113 -0.98 4.10 8.91
CA PHE A 113 -1.30 5.32 8.16
C PHE A 113 -1.95 6.38 9.07
N TYR A 114 -2.95 5.99 9.87
CA TYR A 114 -3.63 6.89 10.78
C TYR A 114 -2.68 7.52 11.79
N ASN A 115 -1.71 6.77 12.31
CA ASN A 115 -0.70 7.29 13.23
C ASN A 115 0.15 8.41 12.60
N LEU A 116 0.54 8.27 11.32
CA LEU A 116 1.27 9.33 10.61
C LEU A 116 0.45 10.61 10.52
N VAL A 117 -0.86 10.49 10.21
CA VAL A 117 -1.78 11.62 10.16
C VAL A 117 -1.92 12.28 11.54
N ARG A 118 -2.09 11.49 12.60
CA ARG A 118 -2.31 11.98 13.97
C ARG A 118 -1.10 12.65 14.58
N GLU A 119 0.09 12.14 14.29
CA GLU A 119 1.35 12.66 14.81
C GLU A 119 2.00 13.69 13.87
N ASP A 120 1.31 14.10 12.79
CA ASP A 120 1.79 15.04 11.76
C ASP A 120 3.19 14.68 11.24
N LYS A 121 3.38 13.40 10.95
CA LYS A 121 4.68 12.87 10.51
C LYS A 121 4.88 13.01 9.02
N SER A 122 6.15 13.01 8.61
CA SER A 122 6.50 12.97 7.20
C SER A 122 5.89 11.73 6.52
N PHE A 123 5.28 11.92 5.35
CA PHE A 123 4.81 10.81 4.51
C PHE A 123 5.91 9.79 4.20
N LEU A 124 7.16 10.24 4.09
CA LEU A 124 8.28 9.33 3.80
C LEU A 124 8.58 8.35 4.95
N GLU A 125 8.17 8.67 6.19
CA GLU A 125 8.25 7.75 7.32
C GLU A 125 7.37 6.50 7.12
N PHE A 126 6.34 6.59 6.27
CA PHE A 126 5.52 5.45 5.88
C PHE A 126 6.32 4.28 5.29
N PHE A 127 7.49 4.56 4.73
CA PHE A 127 8.38 3.57 4.12
C PHE A 127 9.51 3.11 5.05
N SER A 128 9.93 3.94 5.99
CA SER A 128 11.16 3.70 6.79
C SER A 128 10.94 3.51 8.29
N ALA A 129 9.71 3.67 8.79
CA ALA A 129 9.43 3.56 10.21
C ALA A 129 9.89 2.22 10.80
N ASP A 130 10.52 2.27 11.95
CA ASP A 130 11.00 1.12 12.70
C ASP A 130 9.96 0.54 13.67
N TYR A 131 8.70 0.92 13.52
CA TYR A 131 7.58 0.48 14.35
C TYR A 131 6.36 0.08 13.52
N THR A 132 5.45 -0.63 14.16
CA THR A 132 4.14 -0.97 13.62
C THR A 132 3.09 -1.10 14.72
N PHE A 133 1.87 -1.49 14.36
CA PHE A 133 0.74 -1.71 15.28
C PHE A 133 0.30 -3.18 15.18
N VAL A 134 0.35 -3.89 16.30
CA VAL A 134 -0.02 -5.31 16.35
C VAL A 134 -0.92 -5.63 17.54
N ASN A 135 -1.80 -6.61 17.33
CA ASN A 135 -2.44 -7.37 18.39
C ASN A 135 -1.68 -8.69 18.63
N GLU A 136 -2.11 -9.52 19.57
CA GLU A 136 -1.46 -10.80 19.87
C GLU A 136 -1.37 -11.72 18.64
N ARG A 137 -2.44 -11.80 17.83
CA ARG A 137 -2.50 -12.68 16.65
C ARG A 137 -1.43 -12.33 15.63
N LEU A 138 -1.29 -11.03 15.33
CA LEU A 138 -0.32 -10.52 14.37
C LEU A 138 1.11 -10.54 14.93
N ALA A 139 1.27 -10.18 16.21
CA ALA A 139 2.59 -10.23 16.88
C ALA A 139 3.16 -11.64 16.88
N ARG A 140 2.33 -12.65 17.16
CA ARG A 140 2.73 -14.07 17.10
C ARG A 140 3.15 -14.46 15.69
N HIS A 141 2.43 -14.01 14.67
CA HIS A 141 2.77 -14.26 13.27
C HIS A 141 4.11 -13.64 12.86
N TYR A 142 4.40 -12.44 13.33
CA TYR A 142 5.68 -11.74 13.08
C TYR A 142 6.83 -12.17 14.00
N GLY A 143 6.55 -13.02 14.99
CA GLY A 143 7.55 -13.41 15.98
C GLY A 143 7.91 -12.31 16.98
N ILE A 144 7.00 -11.35 17.21
CA ILE A 144 7.18 -10.24 18.16
C ILE A 144 6.72 -10.70 19.55
N PRO A 145 7.62 -10.78 20.55
CA PRO A 145 7.27 -11.23 21.88
C PRO A 145 6.54 -10.16 22.72
N GLY A 146 5.93 -10.57 23.81
CA GLY A 146 5.40 -9.66 24.85
C GLY A 146 4.09 -8.95 24.50
N VAL A 147 3.40 -9.36 23.43
CA VAL A 147 2.09 -8.82 23.04
C VAL A 147 1.01 -9.85 23.34
N SER A 148 -0.02 -9.47 24.11
CA SER A 148 -1.16 -10.31 24.44
C SER A 148 -2.49 -9.56 24.29
N GLY A 149 -3.56 -10.28 23.94
CA GLY A 149 -4.91 -9.75 23.77
C GLY A 149 -5.17 -9.11 22.38
N ASN A 150 -6.43 -8.69 22.16
CA ASN A 150 -6.91 -8.30 20.84
C ASN A 150 -6.70 -6.81 20.51
N HIS A 151 -6.37 -5.96 21.49
CA HIS A 151 -6.15 -4.55 21.22
C HIS A 151 -4.79 -4.32 20.56
N PHE A 152 -4.77 -3.44 19.56
CA PHE A 152 -3.57 -3.04 18.85
C PHE A 152 -2.73 -2.08 19.68
N ARG A 153 -1.43 -2.26 19.62
CA ARG A 153 -0.45 -1.38 20.26
C ARG A 153 0.76 -1.18 19.37
N ARG A 154 1.38 -0.01 19.48
CA ARG A 154 2.63 0.29 18.81
C ARG A 154 3.74 -0.57 19.38
N VAL A 155 4.53 -1.20 18.50
CA VAL A 155 5.73 -1.95 18.81
C VAL A 155 6.88 -1.51 17.90
N THR A 156 8.11 -1.49 18.44
CA THR A 156 9.31 -1.19 17.65
C THR A 156 9.94 -2.51 17.20
N TYR A 157 10.37 -2.58 15.95
CA TYR A 157 11.08 -3.74 15.42
C TYR A 157 12.49 -3.82 16.00
N SER A 158 12.96 -5.05 16.23
CA SER A 158 14.33 -5.33 16.71
C SER A 158 15.37 -5.30 15.58
N ASP A 159 14.93 -5.35 14.33
CA ASP A 159 15.79 -5.34 13.14
C ASP A 159 15.13 -4.51 12.00
N ASP A 160 15.79 -4.45 10.84
CA ASP A 160 15.35 -3.65 9.70
C ASP A 160 14.58 -4.44 8.63
N ARG A 161 14.38 -5.76 8.83
CA ARG A 161 13.76 -6.64 7.83
C ARG A 161 12.34 -6.22 7.45
N ARG A 162 11.58 -5.70 8.44
CA ARG A 162 10.13 -5.44 8.30
C ARG A 162 9.75 -3.97 8.44
N ARG A 163 10.71 -3.06 8.27
CA ARG A 163 10.43 -1.62 8.42
C ARG A 163 9.46 -1.10 7.35
N GLY A 164 8.57 -0.21 7.79
CA GLY A 164 7.63 0.50 6.93
C GLY A 164 6.61 -0.38 6.21
N LEU A 165 5.90 0.22 5.26
CA LEU A 165 4.78 -0.37 4.52
C LEU A 165 5.14 -1.68 3.80
N LEU A 166 6.30 -1.74 3.15
CA LEU A 166 6.69 -2.89 2.32
C LEU A 166 6.96 -4.15 3.14
N GLY A 167 7.17 -4.03 4.46
CA GLY A 167 7.30 -5.15 5.38
C GLY A 167 5.97 -5.62 5.98
N GLN A 168 4.86 -4.94 5.74
CA GLN A 168 3.57 -5.30 6.32
C GLN A 168 2.92 -6.50 5.63
N GLY A 169 2.33 -7.39 6.44
CA GLY A 169 1.71 -8.62 5.95
C GLY A 169 0.61 -8.38 4.93
N SER A 170 -0.18 -7.32 5.07
CA SER A 170 -1.23 -6.96 4.12
C SER A 170 -0.69 -6.80 2.68
N VAL A 171 0.39 -6.04 2.50
CA VAL A 171 1.03 -5.80 1.20
C VAL A 171 1.64 -7.09 0.65
N LEU A 172 2.29 -7.87 1.49
CA LEU A 172 2.98 -9.09 1.10
C LEU A 172 2.01 -10.20 0.67
N VAL A 173 0.86 -10.32 1.34
CA VAL A 173 -0.20 -11.28 1.00
C VAL A 173 -0.93 -10.87 -0.28
N LEU A 174 -1.42 -9.63 -0.37
CA LEU A 174 -2.20 -9.18 -1.53
C LEU A 174 -1.39 -9.19 -2.84
N THR A 175 -0.07 -9.22 -2.76
CA THR A 175 0.87 -9.29 -3.89
C THR A 175 1.47 -10.69 -4.10
N SER A 176 0.88 -11.71 -3.50
CA SER A 176 1.26 -13.12 -3.67
C SER A 176 0.15 -13.90 -4.38
N LEU A 177 0.47 -15.09 -4.86
CA LEU A 177 -0.50 -16.11 -5.29
C LEU A 177 -0.83 -17.04 -4.12
N ALA A 178 -1.89 -17.85 -4.25
CA ALA A 178 -2.34 -18.69 -3.16
C ALA A 178 -1.26 -19.68 -2.65
N ASN A 179 -0.45 -20.22 -3.56
CA ASN A 179 0.52 -21.29 -3.28
C ASN A 179 1.99 -20.85 -3.37
N ARG A 180 2.29 -19.65 -3.86
CA ARG A 180 3.66 -19.15 -4.02
C ARG A 180 3.72 -17.62 -3.98
N THR A 181 4.90 -17.10 -3.71
CA THR A 181 5.19 -15.67 -3.87
C THR A 181 5.25 -15.30 -5.36
N SER A 182 5.11 -14.02 -5.64
CA SER A 182 5.23 -13.47 -6.98
C SER A 182 6.04 -12.17 -6.97
N PRO A 183 7.35 -12.23 -7.19
CA PRO A 183 8.17 -11.02 -7.33
C PRO A 183 7.61 -10.08 -8.40
N VAL A 184 7.06 -10.63 -9.49
CA VAL A 184 6.41 -9.84 -10.55
C VAL A 184 5.22 -9.02 -10.01
N LEU A 185 4.31 -9.65 -9.25
CA LEU A 185 3.16 -8.95 -8.67
C LEU A 185 3.58 -7.93 -7.61
N ARG A 186 4.59 -8.25 -6.78
CA ARG A 186 5.17 -7.33 -5.80
C ARG A 186 5.76 -6.10 -6.48
N GLY A 187 6.60 -6.31 -7.49
CA GLY A 187 7.21 -5.22 -8.26
C GLY A 187 6.18 -4.38 -9.01
N LYS A 188 5.24 -5.03 -9.69
CA LYS A 188 4.13 -4.37 -10.36
C LYS A 188 3.32 -3.50 -9.39
N TRP A 189 2.96 -4.02 -8.22
CA TRP A 189 2.19 -3.27 -7.23
C TRP A 189 2.95 -2.02 -6.75
N VAL A 190 4.26 -2.13 -6.47
CA VAL A 190 5.09 -0.96 -6.09
C VAL A 190 5.09 0.08 -7.20
N MET A 191 5.27 -0.34 -8.45
CA MET A 191 5.27 0.58 -9.59
C MET A 191 3.91 1.26 -9.79
N GLU A 192 2.80 0.51 -9.75
CA GLU A 192 1.45 1.04 -9.95
C GLU A 192 0.98 1.89 -8.78
N VAL A 193 1.07 1.32 -7.56
CA VAL A 193 0.38 1.86 -6.38
C VAL A 193 1.22 2.92 -5.67
N LEU A 194 2.54 2.75 -5.64
CA LEU A 194 3.42 3.69 -4.93
C LEU A 194 4.08 4.71 -5.86
N LEU A 195 4.54 4.28 -7.05
CA LEU A 195 5.27 5.15 -7.97
C LEU A 195 4.38 5.80 -9.04
N GLY A 196 3.12 5.35 -9.20
CA GLY A 196 2.22 5.86 -10.24
C GLY A 196 2.69 5.58 -11.67
N SER A 197 3.55 4.57 -11.84
CA SER A 197 4.16 4.19 -13.12
C SER A 197 3.83 2.72 -13.44
N PRO A 198 2.57 2.40 -13.81
CA PRO A 198 2.17 1.05 -14.11
C PRO A 198 2.96 0.50 -15.31
N PRO A 199 3.47 -0.73 -15.26
CA PRO A 199 4.04 -1.37 -16.44
C PRO A 199 2.96 -1.55 -17.50
N PRO A 200 3.31 -1.56 -18.80
CA PRO A 200 2.35 -1.84 -19.86
C PRO A 200 1.74 -3.24 -19.68
N PRO A 201 0.50 -3.48 -20.17
CA PRO A 201 -0.10 -4.79 -20.14
C PRO A 201 0.76 -5.80 -20.91
N PRO A 202 0.81 -7.08 -20.47
CA PRO A 202 1.56 -8.11 -21.19
C PRO A 202 1.02 -8.27 -22.61
N PRO A 203 1.89 -8.56 -23.59
CA PRO A 203 1.47 -8.88 -24.94
C PRO A 203 0.50 -10.09 -24.97
N PRO A 204 -0.39 -10.18 -25.96
CA PRO A 204 -1.26 -11.34 -26.12
C PRO A 204 -0.45 -12.64 -26.29
N GLY A 205 -0.88 -13.72 -25.65
CA GLY A 205 -0.27 -15.05 -25.79
C GLY A 205 1.01 -15.25 -25.00
N VAL A 206 1.33 -14.39 -24.04
CA VAL A 206 2.42 -14.63 -23.08
C VAL A 206 1.98 -15.74 -22.13
N PRO A 207 2.75 -16.87 -22.05
CA PRO A 207 2.46 -17.94 -21.11
C PRO A 207 2.67 -17.48 -19.68
N ASP A 208 1.85 -17.99 -18.76
CA ASP A 208 2.04 -17.77 -17.35
C ASP A 208 3.37 -18.36 -16.85
N LEU A 209 3.92 -17.79 -15.77
CA LEU A 209 5.16 -18.29 -15.16
C LEU A 209 5.04 -19.78 -14.73
N ASP A 210 3.83 -20.24 -14.41
CA ASP A 210 3.56 -21.64 -14.03
C ASP A 210 3.69 -22.62 -15.20
N GLU A 211 3.55 -22.13 -16.43
CA GLU A 211 3.76 -22.92 -17.65
C GLU A 211 5.25 -23.12 -18.00
N THR A 212 6.13 -22.28 -17.42
CA THR A 212 7.58 -22.55 -17.48
C THR A 212 7.91 -23.70 -16.54
N GLY A 213 8.53 -24.74 -17.08
CA GLY A 213 8.79 -26.00 -16.37
C GLY A 213 9.29 -25.81 -14.93
N THR A 214 8.61 -26.45 -13.98
CA THR A 214 8.96 -26.40 -12.55
C THR A 214 10.14 -27.29 -12.19
N VAL A 215 10.52 -28.21 -13.09
CA VAL A 215 11.63 -29.17 -12.89
C VAL A 215 12.58 -29.12 -14.11
N SER A 216 13.86 -28.92 -13.84
CA SER A 216 14.91 -29.03 -14.83
C SER A 216 16.04 -29.91 -14.28
N GLY A 217 16.45 -30.95 -15.04
CA GLY A 217 17.51 -31.87 -14.61
C GLY A 217 17.22 -32.60 -13.28
N GLY A 218 15.94 -32.84 -12.92
CA GLY A 218 15.55 -33.48 -11.67
C GLY A 218 15.54 -32.56 -10.43
N LYS A 219 15.79 -31.27 -10.61
CA LYS A 219 15.77 -30.26 -9.53
C LYS A 219 14.54 -29.33 -9.66
N PHE A 220 13.88 -29.05 -8.56
CA PHE A 220 12.86 -28.01 -8.52
C PHE A 220 13.51 -26.64 -8.67
N LEU A 221 13.04 -25.87 -9.65
CA LEU A 221 13.50 -24.51 -9.89
C LEU A 221 12.90 -23.54 -8.86
N THR A 222 13.71 -22.61 -8.40
CA THR A 222 13.23 -21.46 -7.59
C THR A 222 12.38 -20.53 -8.47
N THR A 223 11.59 -19.67 -7.83
CA THR A 223 10.83 -18.63 -8.54
C THR A 223 11.75 -17.77 -9.40
N ARG A 224 12.94 -17.40 -8.90
CA ARG A 224 13.95 -16.66 -9.65
C ARG A 224 14.41 -17.40 -10.92
N GLU A 225 14.80 -18.67 -10.80
CA GLU A 225 15.27 -19.46 -11.95
C GLU A 225 14.17 -19.56 -13.03
N ARG A 226 12.91 -19.70 -12.66
CA ARG A 226 11.78 -19.68 -13.61
C ARG A 226 11.59 -18.31 -14.27
N MET A 227 11.72 -17.23 -13.50
CA MET A 227 11.65 -15.86 -14.03
C MET A 227 12.77 -15.58 -15.03
N GLU A 228 13.99 -16.08 -14.79
CA GLU A 228 15.12 -15.96 -15.70
C GLU A 228 14.87 -16.69 -17.04
N LEU A 229 14.28 -17.89 -16.99
CA LEU A 229 13.85 -18.59 -18.20
C LEU A 229 12.78 -17.80 -18.98
N HIS A 230 11.80 -17.23 -18.28
CA HIS A 230 10.75 -16.41 -18.90
C HIS A 230 11.33 -15.13 -19.55
N ARG A 231 12.27 -14.47 -18.89
CA ARG A 231 12.96 -13.27 -19.39
C ARG A 231 13.93 -13.50 -20.54
N ALA A 232 14.27 -14.74 -20.86
CA ALA A 232 15.08 -15.04 -22.04
C ALA A 232 14.45 -14.50 -23.34
N ASN A 233 13.12 -14.29 -23.35
CA ASN A 233 12.43 -13.57 -24.41
C ASN A 233 12.63 -12.04 -24.24
N PRO A 234 13.24 -11.33 -25.23
CA PRO A 234 13.48 -9.89 -25.14
C PRO A 234 12.22 -9.04 -24.94
N VAL A 235 11.07 -9.47 -25.47
CA VAL A 235 9.79 -8.76 -25.31
C VAL A 235 9.35 -8.77 -23.83
N CYS A 236 9.50 -9.92 -23.15
CA CYS A 236 9.18 -10.05 -21.73
C CYS A 236 10.16 -9.25 -20.86
N ASN A 237 11.44 -9.26 -21.21
CA ASN A 237 12.50 -8.62 -20.46
C ASN A 237 12.32 -7.09 -20.33
N SER A 238 11.70 -6.43 -21.30
CA SER A 238 11.52 -4.97 -21.29
C SER A 238 10.75 -4.44 -20.05
N CYS A 239 9.75 -5.19 -19.59
CA CYS A 239 8.97 -4.86 -18.38
C CYS A 239 9.58 -5.51 -17.13
N HIS A 240 10.01 -6.77 -17.25
CA HIS A 240 10.53 -7.54 -16.13
C HIS A 240 11.82 -6.96 -15.55
N SER A 241 12.69 -6.36 -16.38
CA SER A 241 13.90 -5.68 -15.90
C SER A 241 13.63 -4.55 -14.89
N MET A 242 12.43 -3.94 -14.93
CA MET A 242 12.04 -2.89 -13.97
C MET A 242 11.29 -3.46 -12.75
N MET A 243 10.42 -4.46 -12.95
CA MET A 243 9.56 -5.00 -11.90
C MET A 243 10.28 -5.99 -11.00
N ASP A 244 11.03 -6.90 -11.61
CA ASP A 244 11.57 -8.06 -10.91
C ASP A 244 12.55 -7.72 -9.78
N PRO A 245 13.50 -6.76 -9.95
CA PRO A 245 14.41 -6.39 -8.87
C PRO A 245 13.67 -5.91 -7.62
N ILE A 246 12.57 -5.14 -7.80
CA ILE A 246 11.73 -4.66 -6.71
C ILE A 246 11.10 -5.83 -5.95
N GLY A 247 10.52 -6.76 -6.69
CA GLY A 247 9.83 -7.89 -6.08
C GLY A 247 10.77 -8.92 -5.48
N LEU A 248 11.95 -9.16 -6.09
CA LEU A 248 12.98 -10.06 -5.57
C LEU A 248 13.54 -9.57 -4.24
N ALA A 249 13.76 -8.26 -4.07
CA ALA A 249 14.20 -7.68 -2.79
C ALA A 249 13.22 -7.95 -1.62
N LEU A 250 11.96 -8.29 -1.94
CA LEU A 250 10.92 -8.66 -0.96
C LEU A 250 10.71 -10.19 -0.86
N ASP A 251 11.42 -11.04 -1.62
CA ASP A 251 11.11 -12.47 -1.71
C ASP A 251 11.57 -13.28 -0.49
N ASN A 252 12.32 -12.66 0.42
CA ASN A 252 12.52 -13.20 1.76
C ASN A 252 11.23 -13.27 2.59
N PHE A 253 10.16 -12.61 2.19
CA PHE A 253 8.85 -12.81 2.76
C PHE A 253 8.06 -13.84 1.94
N ASP A 254 7.54 -14.86 2.60
CA ASP A 254 6.68 -15.87 1.97
C ASP A 254 5.30 -15.30 1.60
N VAL A 255 4.38 -16.17 1.17
CA VAL A 255 3.00 -15.82 0.80
C VAL A 255 2.24 -15.14 1.93
N THR A 256 2.49 -15.54 3.18
CA THR A 256 1.84 -14.99 4.37
C THR A 256 2.58 -13.81 4.98
N GLY A 257 3.66 -13.36 4.35
CA GLY A 257 4.53 -12.33 4.90
C GLY A 257 5.45 -12.81 6.03
N SER A 258 5.61 -14.12 6.24
CA SER A 258 6.60 -14.67 7.16
C SER A 258 8.00 -14.66 6.54
N TRP A 259 9.02 -14.43 7.36
CA TRP A 259 10.40 -14.38 6.87
C TRP A 259 10.94 -15.78 6.55
N ARG A 260 11.56 -15.94 5.37
CA ARG A 260 12.18 -17.18 4.92
C ARG A 260 13.55 -16.95 4.28
N LEU A 261 14.41 -17.94 4.30
CA LEU A 261 15.74 -17.93 3.68
C LEU A 261 15.88 -18.97 2.55
N ARG A 262 14.87 -19.82 2.37
CA ARG A 262 14.87 -20.90 1.40
C ARG A 262 13.53 -21.02 0.70
N GLU A 263 13.58 -21.47 -0.56
CA GLU A 263 12.43 -21.88 -1.37
C GLU A 263 12.68 -23.29 -1.91
N ASN A 264 11.75 -24.23 -1.70
CA ASN A 264 11.87 -25.62 -2.14
C ASN A 264 13.22 -26.26 -1.75
N GLY A 265 13.73 -25.95 -0.55
CA GLY A 265 15.02 -26.44 -0.06
C GLY A 265 16.26 -25.71 -0.58
N ASN A 266 16.14 -24.85 -1.59
CA ASN A 266 17.22 -24.05 -2.14
C ASN A 266 17.34 -22.70 -1.41
N PRO A 267 18.57 -22.16 -1.22
CA PRO A 267 18.74 -20.79 -0.73
C PRO A 267 18.08 -19.79 -1.69
N LEU A 268 17.42 -18.76 -1.12
CA LEU A 268 16.88 -17.68 -1.92
C LEU A 268 18.00 -16.78 -2.42
N ASP A 269 17.90 -16.35 -3.68
CA ASP A 269 18.69 -15.29 -4.27
C ASP A 269 17.76 -14.11 -4.60
N THR A 270 17.82 -13.08 -3.77
CA THR A 270 16.97 -11.89 -3.83
C THR A 270 17.66 -10.69 -4.51
N ARG A 271 18.90 -10.86 -5.00
CA ARG A 271 19.69 -9.79 -5.63
C ARG A 271 19.06 -9.32 -6.93
N GLY A 272 19.09 -8.01 -7.15
CA GLY A 272 18.68 -7.37 -8.39
C GLY A 272 19.27 -5.98 -8.49
N ASP A 273 19.17 -5.37 -9.66
CA ASP A 273 19.55 -3.99 -9.89
C ASP A 273 18.29 -3.17 -10.16
N PHE A 274 18.10 -2.12 -9.38
CA PHE A 274 17.03 -1.16 -9.61
C PHE A 274 17.20 -0.50 -10.99
N TYR A 275 16.16 0.13 -11.54
CA TYR A 275 16.15 0.66 -12.91
C TYR A 275 17.31 1.62 -13.25
N ASP A 276 18.00 2.14 -12.25
CA ASP A 276 19.13 3.06 -12.40
C ASP A 276 20.49 2.41 -12.09
N GLY A 277 20.50 1.09 -11.92
CA GLY A 277 21.70 0.31 -11.58
C GLY A 277 22.01 0.28 -10.08
N THR A 278 21.17 0.84 -9.20
CA THR A 278 21.35 0.68 -7.75
C THR A 278 21.10 -0.76 -7.34
N PRO A 279 22.08 -1.48 -6.75
CA PRO A 279 21.86 -2.86 -6.30
C PRO A 279 20.86 -2.89 -5.14
N VAL A 280 19.92 -3.85 -5.21
CA VAL A 280 18.92 -4.11 -4.20
C VAL A 280 18.81 -5.62 -3.98
N SER A 281 18.88 -6.05 -2.73
CA SER A 281 18.78 -7.47 -2.35
C SER A 281 18.01 -7.70 -1.06
N THR A 282 17.66 -6.62 -0.36
CA THR A 282 16.90 -6.69 0.88
C THR A 282 15.75 -5.66 0.88
N PRO A 283 14.71 -5.85 1.72
CA PRO A 283 13.67 -4.85 1.87
C PRO A 283 14.20 -3.47 2.28
N ALA A 284 15.21 -3.44 3.15
CA ALA A 284 15.83 -2.18 3.60
C ALA A 284 16.56 -1.45 2.47
N GLU A 285 17.31 -2.16 1.63
CA GLU A 285 17.97 -1.60 0.45
C GLU A 285 16.94 -1.08 -0.58
N LEU A 286 15.86 -1.81 -0.80
CA LEU A 286 14.77 -1.36 -1.67
C LEU A 286 14.14 -0.07 -1.14
N VAL A 287 13.83 0.01 0.16
CA VAL A 287 13.31 1.23 0.79
C VAL A 287 14.28 2.39 0.62
N ASN A 288 15.59 2.18 0.85
CA ASN A 288 16.60 3.22 0.66
C ASN A 288 16.69 3.69 -0.81
N ALA A 289 16.60 2.78 -1.78
CA ALA A 289 16.57 3.13 -3.20
C ALA A 289 15.33 3.97 -3.57
N LEU A 290 14.16 3.63 -3.04
CA LEU A 290 12.92 4.39 -3.22
C LEU A 290 12.99 5.78 -2.58
N LEU A 291 13.47 5.86 -1.34
CA LEU A 291 13.61 7.13 -0.60
C LEU A 291 14.71 8.02 -1.14
N GLY A 292 15.71 7.46 -1.82
CA GLY A 292 16.71 8.23 -2.57
C GLY A 292 16.11 9.05 -3.72
N ARG A 293 14.87 8.73 -4.15
CA ARG A 293 14.10 9.42 -5.19
C ARG A 293 12.66 9.61 -4.76
N PRO A 294 12.39 10.49 -3.80
CA PRO A 294 11.07 10.57 -3.15
C PRO A 294 9.98 11.21 -4.03
N ILE A 295 10.36 11.94 -5.08
CA ILE A 295 9.41 12.71 -5.91
C ILE A 295 8.28 11.84 -6.49
N PRO A 296 8.53 10.68 -7.13
CA PRO A 296 7.44 9.84 -7.63
C PRO A 296 6.49 9.37 -6.53
N LEU A 297 7.02 8.99 -5.36
CA LEU A 297 6.24 8.56 -4.21
C LEU A 297 5.31 9.67 -3.71
N VAL A 298 5.86 10.86 -3.49
CA VAL A 298 5.10 12.02 -2.98
C VAL A 298 4.07 12.48 -4.02
N ARG A 299 4.45 12.54 -5.29
CA ARG A 299 3.54 12.93 -6.38
C ARG A 299 2.35 12.00 -6.46
N ASN A 300 2.59 10.71 -6.58
CA ASN A 300 1.52 9.72 -6.72
C ASN A 300 0.62 9.69 -5.48
N PHE A 301 1.19 9.80 -4.28
CA PHE A 301 0.41 9.93 -3.04
C PHE A 301 -0.50 11.17 -3.09
N THR A 302 0.05 12.33 -3.47
CA THR A 302 -0.70 13.59 -3.54
C THR A 302 -1.83 13.51 -4.57
N GLU A 303 -1.56 12.98 -5.77
CA GLU A 303 -2.57 12.79 -6.82
C GLU A 303 -3.72 11.88 -6.35
N ASN A 304 -3.41 10.77 -5.68
CA ASN A 304 -4.43 9.87 -5.13
C ASN A 304 -5.23 10.53 -4.00
N LEU A 305 -4.57 11.27 -3.10
CA LEU A 305 -5.24 11.99 -2.01
C LEU A 305 -6.16 13.09 -2.55
N MET A 306 -5.69 13.86 -3.53
CA MET A 306 -6.50 14.87 -4.20
C MET A 306 -7.69 14.25 -4.94
N ALA A 307 -7.47 13.15 -5.67
CA ALA A 307 -8.55 12.45 -6.36
C ALA A 307 -9.62 11.93 -5.37
N PHE A 308 -9.19 11.43 -4.23
CA PHE A 308 -10.10 10.99 -3.15
C PHE A 308 -10.87 12.16 -2.53
N ALA A 309 -10.20 13.27 -2.23
CA ALA A 309 -10.82 14.48 -1.66
C ALA A 309 -11.84 15.12 -2.61
N LEU A 310 -11.50 15.19 -3.90
CA LEU A 310 -12.31 15.86 -4.92
C LEU A 310 -13.36 14.94 -5.56
N GLY A 311 -13.25 13.61 -5.38
CA GLY A 311 -14.10 12.62 -6.02
C GLY A 311 -13.94 12.54 -7.54
N ARG A 312 -12.83 13.03 -8.08
CA ARG A 312 -12.46 13.00 -9.50
C ARG A 312 -10.94 12.93 -9.68
N ARG A 313 -10.50 12.42 -10.81
CA ARG A 313 -9.07 12.48 -11.17
C ARG A 313 -8.61 13.93 -11.36
N VAL A 314 -7.35 14.17 -11.00
CA VAL A 314 -6.69 15.50 -11.07
C VAL A 314 -5.71 15.47 -12.23
#